data_03e53ff631233622013bc8f69dc20a12
#
_entry.id   03e53ff631233622013bc8f69dc20a12
#
_cell.length_a   1.000
_cell.length_b   1.000
_cell.length_c   1.000
_cell.angle_alpha   90.00
_cell.angle_beta   90.00
_cell.angle_gamma   90.00
#
_symmetry.space_group_name_H-M   'P 1'
#
loop_
_entity.id
_entity.type
_entity.pdbx_description
1 polymer ?
#
loop_
_entity_poly.entity_id
_entity_poly.type
_entity_poly.pdbx_seq_one_letter_code
_entity_poly.pdbx_strand_id
1 'polypeptide(L)'
;MSEPFLSELRLVSFNFAPKGWTLANGQLMAINSNQALFSLLGTTYGGDGRVNFGLPNLQGRVPISMGDGFLLGQMGGEAVHTLLTSEMPTHAHMLQGVNATFTAATGAANNLLANTTGNLGIYGALNNAGTMNPLEIGTAGGNQPHPNQSPYLVMTWIIALQGIFPSQS
;
A
#
# COMPACT_ATOMS: atom_id res chain seq x y z
N MET A 1 -16.58 33.24 15.21
CA MET A 1 -16.27 31.91 14.64
C MET A 1 -17.58 31.37 14.11
N SER A 2 -17.64 30.90 12.86
CA SER A 2 -18.87 30.29 12.32
C SER A 2 -19.10 28.96 13.04
N GLU A 3 -20.36 28.67 13.40
CA GLU A 3 -20.72 27.37 13.94
C GLU A 3 -20.43 26.28 12.89
N PRO A 4 -19.88 25.13 13.29
CA PRO A 4 -19.65 24.03 12.37
C PRO A 4 -20.97 23.41 11.91
N PHE A 5 -20.95 22.71 10.79
CA PHE A 5 -22.01 21.76 10.49
C PHE A 5 -21.90 20.52 11.38
N LEU A 6 -23.05 19.97 11.78
CA LEU A 6 -23.09 18.66 12.46
C LEU A 6 -22.43 17.60 11.56
N SER A 7 -21.56 16.76 12.11
CA SER A 7 -20.74 15.79 11.36
C SER A 7 -19.60 16.40 10.51
N GLU A 8 -19.30 17.70 10.63
CA GLU A 8 -18.14 18.30 9.96
C GLU A 8 -16.85 17.65 10.46
N LEU A 9 -15.98 17.27 9.52
CA LEU A 9 -14.63 16.80 9.82
C LEU A 9 -13.63 17.94 9.71
N ARG A 10 -12.73 18.05 10.70
CA ARG A 10 -11.69 19.09 10.70
C ARG A 10 -10.34 18.50 11.10
N LEU A 11 -9.29 18.91 10.40
CA LEU A 11 -7.92 18.58 10.72
C LEU A 11 -7.32 19.64 11.65
N VAL A 12 -6.75 19.21 12.76
CA VAL A 12 -6.16 20.09 13.77
C VAL A 12 -4.75 19.64 14.16
N SER A 13 -3.92 20.58 14.62
CA SER A 13 -2.53 20.31 14.98
C SER A 13 -2.31 19.92 16.45
N PHE A 14 -3.36 19.89 17.25
CA PHE A 14 -3.33 19.47 18.66
C PHE A 14 -3.96 18.08 18.83
N ASN A 15 -3.70 17.43 19.95
CA ASN A 15 -3.98 16.01 20.19
C ASN A 15 -5.28 15.71 20.97
N PHE A 16 -6.17 16.67 21.14
CA PHE A 16 -7.44 16.52 21.86
C PHE A 16 -8.61 17.07 21.04
N ALA A 17 -9.82 16.64 21.35
CA ALA A 17 -11.03 17.19 20.76
C ALA A 17 -11.59 18.31 21.67
N PRO A 18 -11.81 19.53 21.15
CA PRO A 18 -12.45 20.61 21.90
C PRO A 18 -13.91 20.27 22.28
N LYS A 19 -14.52 21.07 23.17
CA LYS A 19 -15.93 20.93 23.54
C LYS A 19 -16.81 20.96 22.28
N GLY A 20 -17.77 20.05 22.18
CA GLY A 20 -18.66 19.90 21.03
C GLY A 20 -18.05 19.09 19.86
N TRP A 21 -16.81 18.59 20.00
CA TRP A 21 -16.11 17.76 19.04
C TRP A 21 -15.67 16.45 19.67
N THR A 22 -15.37 15.45 18.86
CA THR A 22 -14.71 14.22 19.27
C THR A 22 -13.69 13.76 18.22
N LEU A 23 -12.87 12.77 18.56
CA LEU A 23 -11.87 12.22 17.64
C LEU A 23 -12.55 11.37 16.56
N ALA A 24 -12.11 11.51 15.32
CA ALA A 24 -12.53 10.65 14.20
C ALA A 24 -11.66 9.37 14.15
N ASN A 25 -11.78 8.53 15.17
CA ASN A 25 -10.97 7.33 15.42
C ASN A 25 -11.76 6.02 15.35
N GLY A 26 -13.00 6.06 14.80
CA GLY A 26 -13.83 4.87 14.66
C GLY A 26 -14.59 4.45 15.93
N GLN A 27 -14.60 5.27 16.96
CA GLN A 27 -15.31 4.93 18.20
C GLN A 27 -16.81 4.78 17.98
N LEU A 28 -17.46 3.94 18.81
CA LEU A 28 -18.90 3.77 18.82
C LEU A 28 -19.56 4.84 19.70
N MET A 29 -20.64 5.42 19.18
CA MET A 29 -21.43 6.44 19.86
C MET A 29 -22.84 5.89 20.15
N ALA A 30 -23.40 6.22 21.33
CA ALA A 30 -24.74 5.84 21.67
C ALA A 30 -25.75 6.69 20.86
N ILE A 31 -26.75 6.04 20.27
CA ILE A 31 -27.78 6.71 19.45
C ILE A 31 -28.66 7.62 20.29
N ASN A 32 -29.05 7.19 21.50
CA ASN A 32 -29.98 7.92 22.37
C ASN A 32 -29.49 9.34 22.71
N SER A 33 -28.19 9.55 22.82
CA SER A 33 -27.57 10.86 23.13
C SER A 33 -27.07 11.61 21.86
N ASN A 34 -27.13 11.00 20.67
CA ASN A 34 -26.58 11.56 19.43
C ASN A 34 -27.52 11.32 18.23
N GLN A 35 -28.84 11.46 18.43
CA GLN A 35 -29.84 11.12 17.40
C GLN A 35 -29.67 11.91 16.09
N ALA A 36 -29.40 13.22 16.18
CA ALA A 36 -29.20 14.06 15.01
C ALA A 36 -27.93 13.64 14.21
N LEU A 37 -26.86 13.29 14.91
CA LEU A 37 -25.64 12.78 14.26
C LEU A 37 -25.87 11.40 13.60
N PHE A 38 -26.62 10.52 14.29
CA PHE A 38 -27.00 9.21 13.74
C PHE A 38 -27.89 9.35 12.48
N SER A 39 -28.78 10.35 12.43
CA SER A 39 -29.62 10.58 11.24
C SER A 39 -28.79 10.97 10.01
N LEU A 40 -27.58 11.54 10.18
CA LEU A 40 -26.65 11.87 9.11
C LEU A 40 -25.74 10.70 8.71
N LEU A 41 -25.17 10.01 9.70
CA LEU A 41 -24.13 9.00 9.48
C LEU A 41 -24.70 7.59 9.31
N GLY A 42 -25.86 7.30 9.92
CA GLY A 42 -26.41 5.95 9.95
C GLY A 42 -25.41 4.94 10.51
N THR A 43 -25.33 3.79 9.88
CA THR A 43 -24.36 2.71 10.17
C THR A 43 -23.23 2.65 9.16
N THR A 44 -23.03 3.70 8.36
CA THR A 44 -22.02 3.77 7.28
C THR A 44 -20.60 3.43 7.75
N TYR A 45 -20.26 3.84 8.97
CA TYR A 45 -18.95 3.61 9.59
C TYR A 45 -18.97 2.51 10.67
N GLY A 46 -20.05 1.74 10.77
CA GLY A 46 -20.21 0.63 11.71
C GLY A 46 -21.27 0.89 12.81
N GLY A 47 -21.31 -0.02 13.77
CA GLY A 47 -22.34 -0.05 14.81
C GLY A 47 -23.51 -0.96 14.45
N ASP A 48 -24.43 -1.15 15.43
CA ASP A 48 -25.60 -2.03 15.29
C ASP A 48 -26.87 -1.32 14.77
N GLY A 49 -26.84 0.03 14.71
CA GLY A 49 -27.96 0.85 14.27
C GLY A 49 -29.19 0.81 15.18
N ARG A 50 -29.07 0.20 16.35
CA ARG A 50 -30.15 0.10 17.36
C ARG A 50 -29.79 0.83 18.65
N VAL A 51 -28.60 0.58 19.15
CA VAL A 51 -28.07 1.18 20.39
C VAL A 51 -26.89 2.09 20.09
N ASN A 52 -26.07 1.73 19.12
CA ASN A 52 -24.84 2.45 18.78
C ASN A 52 -24.62 2.56 17.26
N PHE A 53 -23.76 3.50 16.88
CA PHE A 53 -23.24 3.70 15.52
C PHE A 53 -21.77 4.09 15.58
N GLY A 54 -21.02 3.81 14.50
CA GLY A 54 -19.60 4.11 14.37
C GLY A 54 -19.34 5.51 13.82
N LEU A 55 -18.28 6.14 14.28
CA LEU A 55 -17.68 7.33 13.67
C LEU A 55 -16.66 6.94 12.60
N PRO A 56 -16.37 7.81 11.62
CA PRO A 56 -15.29 7.57 10.67
C PRO A 56 -13.95 7.37 11.39
N ASN A 57 -13.14 6.41 10.89
CA ASN A 57 -11.78 6.18 11.37
C ASN A 57 -10.79 6.71 10.34
N LEU A 58 -10.19 7.87 10.63
CA LEU A 58 -9.18 8.51 9.79
C LEU A 58 -7.74 8.34 10.31
N GLN A 59 -7.53 7.49 11.31
CA GLN A 59 -6.19 7.19 11.81
C GLN A 59 -5.38 6.42 10.75
N GLY A 60 -4.27 7.00 10.31
CA GLY A 60 -3.41 6.42 9.27
C GLY A 60 -4.07 6.35 7.88
N ARG A 61 -5.14 7.11 7.63
CA ARG A 61 -5.91 7.11 6.37
C ARG A 61 -6.00 8.49 5.77
N VAL A 62 -5.97 8.53 4.44
CA VAL A 62 -6.23 9.74 3.64
C VAL A 62 -7.68 9.69 3.18
N PRO A 63 -8.50 10.73 3.46
CA PRO A 63 -9.86 10.80 2.94
C PRO A 63 -9.84 11.01 1.42
N ILE A 64 -10.68 10.27 0.72
CA ILE A 64 -10.93 10.43 -0.71
C ILE A 64 -12.42 10.70 -0.94
N SER A 65 -12.78 11.36 -2.03
CA SER A 65 -14.17 11.60 -2.37
C SER A 65 -14.85 10.32 -2.85
N MET A 66 -16.14 10.18 -2.56
CA MET A 66 -16.96 9.12 -3.15
C MET A 66 -17.17 9.38 -4.66
N GLY A 67 -17.29 8.31 -5.44
CA GLY A 67 -17.43 8.34 -6.90
C GLY A 67 -16.45 7.35 -7.55
N ASP A 68 -16.57 7.10 -8.84
CA ASP A 68 -15.70 6.19 -9.61
C ASP A 68 -15.42 4.83 -8.95
N GLY A 69 -16.48 4.22 -8.36
CA GLY A 69 -16.38 2.94 -7.68
C GLY A 69 -16.04 3.02 -6.19
N PHE A 70 -15.79 4.19 -5.64
CA PHE A 70 -15.60 4.39 -4.20
C PHE A 70 -16.93 4.73 -3.51
N LEU A 71 -17.31 3.92 -2.54
CA LEU A 71 -18.53 4.10 -1.75
C LEU A 71 -18.23 4.85 -0.45
N LEU A 72 -19.21 5.63 0.02
CA LEU A 72 -19.09 6.31 1.31
C LEU A 72 -18.86 5.28 2.44
N GLY A 73 -17.86 5.52 3.27
CA GLY A 73 -17.46 4.61 4.36
C GLY A 73 -16.57 3.44 3.94
N GLN A 74 -16.32 3.24 2.63
CA GLN A 74 -15.41 2.21 2.16
C GLN A 74 -13.98 2.48 2.63
N MET A 75 -13.32 1.42 3.09
CA MET A 75 -11.91 1.45 3.49
C MET A 75 -11.09 0.61 2.53
N GLY A 76 -9.88 1.04 2.23
CA GLY A 76 -8.96 0.32 1.35
C GLY A 76 -7.51 0.77 1.54
N GLY A 77 -6.62 0.16 0.75
CA GLY A 77 -5.19 0.42 0.80
C GLY A 77 -4.47 -0.28 1.94
N GLU A 78 -3.15 -0.30 1.85
CA GLU A 78 -2.25 -0.95 2.81
C GLU A 78 -1.12 0.00 3.20
N ALA A 79 -0.81 0.08 4.50
CA ALA A 79 0.31 0.87 5.02
C ALA A 79 1.67 0.19 4.76
N VAL A 80 1.67 -1.12 4.65
CA VAL A 80 2.85 -1.97 4.41
C VAL A 80 2.47 -3.02 3.39
N HIS A 81 3.28 -3.21 2.37
CA HIS A 81 3.00 -4.15 1.28
C HIS A 81 4.18 -5.10 1.06
N THR A 82 3.89 -6.37 0.80
CA THR A 82 4.87 -7.38 0.37
C THR A 82 4.61 -7.72 -1.08
N LEU A 83 5.57 -7.44 -1.96
CA LEU A 83 5.44 -7.75 -3.39
C LEU A 83 5.25 -9.25 -3.63
N LEU A 84 4.21 -9.58 -4.36
CA LEU A 84 3.93 -10.92 -4.84
C LEU A 84 4.55 -11.10 -6.23
N THR A 85 4.83 -12.36 -6.60
CA THR A 85 5.35 -12.68 -7.95
C THR A 85 4.40 -12.24 -9.06
N SER A 86 3.08 -12.25 -8.81
CA SER A 86 2.05 -11.80 -9.74
C SER A 86 2.02 -10.28 -9.96
N GLU A 87 2.64 -9.50 -9.09
CA GLU A 87 2.70 -8.04 -9.17
C GLU A 87 3.95 -7.53 -9.88
N MET A 88 4.89 -8.42 -10.16
CA MET A 88 6.08 -8.11 -10.94
C MET A 88 5.82 -8.40 -12.43
N PRO A 89 6.25 -7.51 -13.34
CA PRO A 89 6.24 -7.83 -14.76
C PRO A 89 7.04 -9.11 -15.04
N THR A 90 6.55 -9.95 -15.92
CA THR A 90 7.28 -11.15 -16.35
C THR A 90 8.61 -10.76 -16.98
N HIS A 91 9.68 -11.26 -16.43
CA HIS A 91 11.03 -11.04 -16.94
C HIS A 91 11.86 -12.31 -16.75
N ALA A 92 12.93 -12.49 -17.55
CA ALA A 92 13.86 -13.59 -17.45
C ALA A 92 15.30 -13.07 -17.55
N HIS A 93 16.17 -13.69 -16.79
CA HIS A 93 17.60 -13.49 -16.89
C HIS A 93 18.19 -14.71 -17.58
N MET A 94 18.94 -14.51 -18.64
CA MET A 94 19.62 -15.58 -19.35
C MET A 94 21.13 -15.42 -19.14
N LEU A 95 21.78 -16.45 -18.63
CA LEU A 95 23.22 -16.56 -18.63
C LEU A 95 23.63 -17.21 -19.96
N GLN A 96 24.49 -16.55 -20.70
CA GLN A 96 24.99 -17.07 -21.96
C GLN A 96 26.34 -17.74 -21.76
N GLY A 97 26.54 -18.87 -22.45
CA GLY A 97 27.80 -19.57 -22.55
C GLY A 97 28.12 -19.89 -24.01
N VAL A 98 29.31 -20.29 -24.30
CA VAL A 98 29.70 -20.77 -25.65
C VAL A 98 29.69 -22.29 -25.69
N ASN A 99 29.04 -22.84 -26.71
CA ASN A 99 29.09 -24.27 -27.03
C ASN A 99 30.15 -24.52 -28.12
N ALA A 100 31.41 -24.22 -27.81
CA ALA A 100 32.52 -24.41 -28.70
C ALA A 100 33.66 -25.16 -28.01
N THR A 101 34.40 -25.99 -28.75
CA THR A 101 35.62 -26.60 -28.27
C THR A 101 36.66 -25.53 -28.00
N PHE A 102 37.12 -25.48 -26.78
CA PHE A 102 37.95 -24.42 -26.24
C PHE A 102 39.40 -24.42 -26.80
N THR A 103 39.87 -23.29 -27.25
CA THR A 103 41.28 -22.93 -27.36
C THR A 103 41.59 -21.88 -26.31
N ALA A 104 42.41 -22.23 -25.33
CA ALA A 104 42.69 -21.55 -24.07
C ALA A 104 42.60 -20.01 -24.13
N ALA A 105 41.52 -19.40 -23.60
CA ALA A 105 41.49 -18.01 -23.25
C ALA A 105 41.88 -17.86 -21.77
N THR A 106 42.81 -16.99 -21.47
CA THR A 106 43.44 -16.85 -20.15
C THR A 106 42.73 -15.84 -19.25
N GLY A 107 41.51 -15.37 -19.58
CA GLY A 107 40.80 -14.42 -18.77
C GLY A 107 39.32 -14.23 -19.13
N ALA A 108 38.54 -13.67 -18.21
CA ALA A 108 37.10 -13.43 -18.34
C ALA A 108 36.74 -12.24 -19.26
N ALA A 109 37.68 -11.30 -19.49
CA ALA A 109 37.41 -10.10 -20.28
C ALA A 109 37.09 -10.44 -21.75
N ASN A 110 35.89 -10.04 -22.20
CA ASN A 110 35.36 -10.32 -23.55
C ASN A 110 35.20 -11.81 -23.89
N ASN A 111 35.11 -12.69 -22.88
CA ASN A 111 34.92 -14.12 -23.06
C ASN A 111 33.69 -14.59 -22.28
N LEU A 112 33.04 -15.64 -22.76
CA LEU A 112 31.92 -16.31 -22.09
C LEU A 112 32.40 -17.63 -21.44
N LEU A 113 31.58 -18.14 -20.51
CA LEU A 113 31.78 -19.50 -19.97
C LEU A 113 31.65 -20.53 -21.07
N ALA A 114 32.61 -21.46 -21.15
CA ALA A 114 32.68 -22.49 -22.19
C ALA A 114 32.48 -23.90 -21.62
N ASN A 115 32.05 -24.82 -22.45
CA ASN A 115 31.95 -26.23 -22.10
C ASN A 115 33.36 -26.86 -22.03
N THR A 116 33.69 -27.43 -20.88
CA THR A 116 34.99 -28.04 -20.61
C THR A 116 34.94 -29.57 -20.83
N THR A 117 34.95 -30.02 -22.06
CA THR A 117 35.24 -31.45 -22.32
C THR A 117 36.73 -31.65 -22.49
N GLY A 118 37.42 -32.03 -21.44
CA GLY A 118 38.81 -32.52 -21.50
C GLY A 118 39.93 -31.48 -21.40
N ASN A 119 39.67 -30.19 -21.26
CA ASN A 119 40.66 -29.13 -21.06
C ASN A 119 40.23 -28.14 -20.01
N LEU A 120 41.16 -27.61 -19.21
CA LEU A 120 40.98 -26.76 -18.03
C LEU A 120 40.60 -25.31 -18.33
N GLY A 121 40.15 -24.98 -19.53
CA GLY A 121 39.71 -23.63 -19.86
C GLY A 121 38.24 -23.43 -19.57
N ILE A 122 37.90 -22.39 -18.81
CA ILE A 122 36.51 -22.04 -18.41
C ILE A 122 35.94 -20.88 -19.24
N TYR A 123 36.75 -20.24 -20.07
CA TYR A 123 36.35 -19.12 -20.95
C TYR A 123 36.63 -19.40 -22.40
N GLY A 124 35.73 -18.99 -23.27
CA GLY A 124 35.84 -19.11 -24.71
C GLY A 124 35.47 -17.82 -25.44
N ALA A 125 35.91 -17.68 -26.68
CA ALA A 125 35.56 -16.55 -27.52
C ALA A 125 34.05 -16.44 -27.72
N LEU A 126 33.54 -15.23 -27.95
CA LEU A 126 32.11 -14.87 -28.05
C LEU A 126 31.45 -15.42 -29.35
N ASN A 127 31.80 -16.64 -29.75
CA ASN A 127 31.29 -17.32 -30.95
C ASN A 127 30.36 -18.45 -30.53
N ASN A 128 29.22 -18.59 -31.22
CA ASN A 128 28.20 -19.62 -30.93
C ASN A 128 27.69 -19.60 -29.50
N ALA A 129 27.27 -18.42 -29.04
CA ALA A 129 26.66 -18.27 -27.71
C ALA A 129 25.39 -19.14 -27.62
N GLY A 130 25.29 -19.92 -26.53
CA GLY A 130 24.12 -20.71 -26.16
C GLY A 130 23.62 -20.30 -24.81
N THR A 131 22.35 -20.56 -24.53
CA THR A 131 21.75 -20.31 -23.20
C THR A 131 22.21 -21.42 -22.24
N MET A 132 22.70 -21.02 -21.07
CA MET A 132 23.01 -21.95 -19.97
C MET A 132 21.73 -22.40 -19.26
N ASN A 133 21.85 -23.41 -18.38
CA ASN A 133 20.71 -23.88 -17.62
C ASN A 133 20.11 -22.72 -16.78
N PRO A 134 18.80 -22.49 -16.84
CA PRO A 134 18.15 -21.45 -16.02
C PRO A 134 18.39 -21.57 -14.50
N LEU A 135 18.72 -22.77 -14.00
CA LEU A 135 19.04 -23.02 -12.59
C LEU A 135 20.41 -22.49 -12.16
N GLU A 136 21.26 -22.06 -13.09
CA GLU A 136 22.57 -21.44 -12.78
C GLU A 136 22.38 -20.02 -12.17
N ILE A 137 21.23 -19.41 -12.40
CA ILE A 137 20.88 -18.11 -11.80
C ILE A 137 19.98 -18.39 -10.61
N GLY A 138 20.52 -18.23 -9.41
CA GLY A 138 19.74 -18.34 -8.18
C GLY A 138 18.71 -17.24 -8.01
N THR A 139 17.68 -17.52 -7.22
CA THR A 139 16.69 -16.50 -6.83
C THR A 139 17.32 -15.47 -5.90
N ALA A 140 17.06 -14.19 -6.15
CA ALA A 140 17.44 -13.08 -5.27
C ALA A 140 16.17 -12.40 -4.72
N GLY A 141 16.27 -11.85 -3.50
CA GLY A 141 15.18 -11.15 -2.83
C GLY A 141 14.86 -11.78 -1.48
N GLY A 142 14.19 -11.05 -0.60
CA GLY A 142 13.90 -11.46 0.78
C GLY A 142 12.42 -11.50 1.14
N ASN A 143 11.52 -11.21 0.19
CA ASN A 143 10.06 -11.11 0.43
C ASN A 143 9.72 -10.27 1.67
N GLN A 144 10.54 -9.26 1.97
CA GLN A 144 10.31 -8.39 3.11
C GLN A 144 9.29 -7.32 2.76
N PRO A 145 8.32 -7.07 3.67
CA PRO A 145 7.37 -5.99 3.48
C PRO A 145 8.07 -4.63 3.49
N HIS A 146 7.62 -3.71 2.66
CA HIS A 146 8.11 -2.34 2.61
C HIS A 146 6.99 -1.33 2.95
N PRO A 147 7.32 -0.19 3.56
CA PRO A 147 6.34 0.87 3.79
C PRO A 147 5.77 1.39 2.46
N ASN A 148 4.43 1.42 2.36
CA ASN A 148 3.70 1.89 1.19
C ASN A 148 3.08 3.29 1.41
N GLN A 149 3.43 3.95 2.50
CA GLN A 149 2.96 5.29 2.84
C GLN A 149 3.87 6.35 2.24
N SER A 150 3.26 7.35 1.59
CA SER A 150 3.96 8.58 1.20
C SER A 150 4.52 9.32 2.43
N PRO A 151 5.53 10.19 2.28
CA PRO A 151 5.95 11.06 3.38
C PRO A 151 4.76 11.77 4.01
N TYR A 152 4.63 11.73 5.33
CA TYR A 152 3.45 12.22 6.05
C TYR A 152 3.83 13.06 7.27
N LEU A 153 2.91 13.94 7.65
CA LEU A 153 2.90 14.66 8.93
C LEU A 153 1.63 14.27 9.69
N VAL A 154 1.79 13.80 10.92
CA VAL A 154 0.66 13.36 11.74
C VAL A 154 -0.07 14.57 12.32
N MET A 155 -1.36 14.65 12.05
CA MET A 155 -2.30 15.62 12.61
C MET A 155 -3.55 14.88 13.10
N THR A 156 -4.40 15.55 13.86
CA THR A 156 -5.59 14.93 14.47
C THR A 156 -6.85 15.28 13.68
N TRP A 157 -7.62 14.27 13.29
CA TRP A 157 -8.96 14.44 12.74
C TRP A 157 -10.00 14.45 13.85
N ILE A 158 -10.84 15.49 13.85
CA ILE A 158 -11.98 15.63 14.78
C ILE A 158 -13.27 15.75 13.99
N ILE A 159 -14.39 15.34 14.62
CA ILE A 159 -15.74 15.42 14.07
C ILE A 159 -16.65 16.20 15.01
N ALA A 160 -17.49 17.08 14.47
CA ALA A 160 -18.41 17.89 15.22
C ALA A 160 -19.61 17.06 15.71
N LEU A 161 -19.83 17.05 17.03
CA LEU A 161 -21.00 16.45 17.70
C LEU A 161 -22.16 17.43 17.82
N GLN A 162 -21.88 18.73 17.67
CA GLN A 162 -22.82 19.82 17.78
C GLN A 162 -22.59 20.82 16.64
N GLY A 163 -23.66 21.40 16.10
CA GLY A 163 -23.58 22.34 14.99
C GLY A 163 -24.88 22.44 14.23
N ILE A 164 -24.82 23.16 13.10
CA ILE A 164 -25.97 23.34 12.21
C ILE A 164 -26.25 22.01 11.49
N PHE A 165 -27.50 21.55 11.50
CA PHE A 165 -27.90 20.38 10.72
C PHE A 165 -27.86 20.70 9.22
N PRO A 166 -27.06 19.98 8.39
CA PRO A 166 -26.98 20.25 6.97
C PRO A 166 -28.30 19.84 6.29
N SER A 167 -28.93 20.77 5.60
CA SER A 167 -30.11 20.49 4.77
C SER A 167 -29.66 20.14 3.34
N GLN A 168 -30.27 19.10 2.77
CA GLN A 168 -30.18 18.88 1.33
C GLN A 168 -31.16 19.86 0.66
N SER A 169 -30.62 20.81 -0.09
CA SER A 169 -31.40 21.75 -0.92
C SER A 169 -31.62 21.15 -2.30
#